data_b1ee88f72701001a5a1f0f29371fe106
#
_entry.id   b1ee88f72701001a5a1f0f29371fe106
#
_cell.length_a   1.000
_cell.length_b   1.000
_cell.length_c   1.000
_cell.angle_alpha   90.00
_cell.angle_beta   90.00
_cell.angle_gamma   90.00
#
_symmetry.space_group_name_H-M   'P 1'
#
loop_
_entity.id
_entity.type
_entity.pdbx_description
1 polymer ?
#
loop_
_entity_poly.entity_id
_entity_poly.type
_entity_poly.pdbx_seq_one_letter_code
_entity_poly.pdbx_strand_id
1 'polypeptide(L)'
;MFFGDFMKKRFLFFLAFLPSGLAFSQNNLLVKPEDLRLVPETALQEAELGDFREIKGYHLFIRKIPGLESVMLTETTKDPSGEADNYAYRALEHNDVNGDEVRFLNGKVLDSVHSKFSLVDSTAETDGKFGEAFHIYIPSTIQFGYPWTRNGTLSIGKGTFVNIRAFSKKYADYSGDFFDNPYMFNLGKEKSEPVAKSENKNALEKAKKSIAFEPPSEFFFDGIPFLTDDYNPIASVKFAEIANKIVYSKGPSSIVDDIIDALLEIEPKDKVDAVFVVDATGSMKDDIETIRQGLIPRLSTLCRTFGSLRLGLLLYRDYGSNFRYRDMPVKFFDFTSDAAIFAKNLNGFYIRGNEGGDIPEAVYEGLYGALTLYRWKGDSVKKIILIGDAEPHPVPRGSGKYTKELVEITANEKGVSITAIITPDEKSRRGR
;
A
#
# COMPACT_ATOMS: atom_id res chain seq x y z
N MET A 1 -74.16 56.36 3.98
CA MET A 1 -73.47 57.46 4.66
C MET A 1 -72.05 56.99 4.92
N PHE A 2 -71.08 57.76 4.41
CA PHE A 2 -69.59 57.66 4.55
C PHE A 2 -68.85 56.69 3.62
N PHE A 3 -68.28 57.17 2.60
CA PHE A 3 -67.01 57.79 2.31
C PHE A 3 -65.79 57.13 2.92
N GLY A 4 -64.96 56.54 2.12
CA GLY A 4 -63.65 55.99 2.52
C GLY A 4 -62.68 56.00 1.32
N ASP A 5 -61.69 56.74 1.46
CA ASP A 5 -60.72 57.24 0.53
C ASP A 5 -59.79 56.19 -0.12
N PHE A 6 -59.47 56.45 -1.38
CA PHE A 6 -58.52 55.66 -2.19
C PHE A 6 -57.12 56.17 -1.92
N MET A 7 -56.29 55.41 -1.25
CA MET A 7 -54.86 55.72 -1.14
C MET A 7 -54.03 54.78 -2.01
N LYS A 8 -53.46 55.32 -3.08
CA LYS A 8 -52.50 54.68 -3.97
C LYS A 8 -51.21 54.35 -3.22
N LYS A 9 -50.89 53.06 -3.03
CA LYS A 9 -49.54 52.62 -2.60
C LYS A 9 -48.66 52.49 -3.82
N ARG A 10 -47.64 53.36 -3.90
CA ARG A 10 -46.48 53.21 -4.78
C ARG A 10 -45.63 52.03 -4.26
N PHE A 11 -45.51 50.98 -5.07
CA PHE A 11 -44.51 49.93 -4.89
C PHE A 11 -43.13 50.46 -5.30
N LEU A 12 -42.27 50.66 -4.32
CA LEU A 12 -40.86 50.93 -4.54
C LEU A 12 -40.16 49.56 -4.70
N PHE A 13 -39.70 49.25 -5.91
CA PHE A 13 -38.84 48.09 -6.16
C PHE A 13 -37.45 48.42 -5.57
N PHE A 14 -37.13 47.82 -4.42
CA PHE A 14 -35.76 47.73 -3.95
C PHE A 14 -35.07 46.58 -4.73
N LEU A 15 -34.26 46.92 -5.71
CA LEU A 15 -33.29 46.02 -6.28
C LEU A 15 -32.23 45.75 -5.17
N ALA A 16 -32.34 44.62 -4.50
CA ALA A 16 -31.29 44.16 -3.65
C ALA A 16 -30.14 43.71 -4.58
N PHE A 17 -29.09 44.50 -4.62
CA PHE A 17 -27.78 44.05 -5.10
C PHE A 17 -27.29 43.00 -4.11
N LEU A 18 -27.42 41.73 -4.46
CA LEU A 18 -26.66 40.66 -3.85
C LEU A 18 -25.19 40.82 -4.29
N PRO A 19 -24.25 40.88 -3.39
CA PRO A 19 -22.87 40.93 -3.78
C PRO A 19 -22.49 39.58 -4.41
N SER A 20 -22.20 39.63 -5.70
CA SER A 20 -21.64 38.51 -6.50
C SER A 20 -20.17 38.18 -6.12
N GLY A 21 -19.83 38.31 -4.82
CA GLY A 21 -18.47 38.11 -4.34
C GLY A 21 -18.12 36.68 -3.90
N LEU A 22 -19.10 35.79 -3.77
CA LEU A 22 -18.85 34.45 -3.23
C LEU A 22 -18.55 33.37 -4.29
N ALA A 23 -18.76 33.64 -5.56
CA ALA A 23 -18.52 32.69 -6.65
C ALA A 23 -17.09 32.76 -7.22
N PHE A 24 -16.34 33.81 -6.93
CA PHE A 24 -14.99 34.02 -7.49
C PHE A 24 -13.86 33.40 -6.67
N SER A 25 -14.05 33.09 -5.41
CA SER A 25 -12.97 32.59 -4.54
C SER A 25 -12.68 31.09 -4.72
N GLN A 26 -13.68 30.29 -5.02
CA GLN A 26 -13.50 28.84 -5.17
C GLN A 26 -12.74 28.42 -6.44
N ASN A 27 -12.83 29.19 -7.52
CA ASN A 27 -12.12 28.90 -8.78
C ASN A 27 -10.60 29.12 -8.69
N ASN A 28 -10.13 29.95 -7.75
CA ASN A 28 -8.71 30.27 -7.62
C ASN A 28 -7.90 29.18 -6.85
N LEU A 29 -8.56 28.22 -6.24
CA LEU A 29 -7.90 27.11 -5.52
C LEU A 29 -8.02 25.76 -6.27
N LEU A 30 -8.55 25.80 -7.51
CA LEU A 30 -8.63 24.63 -8.36
C LEU A 30 -7.26 24.34 -8.96
N VAL A 31 -6.62 23.31 -8.49
CA VAL A 31 -5.39 22.76 -9.07
C VAL A 31 -5.78 21.81 -10.22
N LYS A 32 -5.24 22.03 -11.41
CA LYS A 32 -5.52 21.21 -12.59
C LYS A 32 -4.40 20.19 -12.83
N PRO A 33 -4.64 19.13 -13.65
CA PRO A 33 -3.61 18.15 -13.98
C PRO A 33 -2.34 18.77 -14.57
N GLU A 34 -2.48 19.81 -15.40
CA GLU A 34 -1.35 20.54 -16.00
C GLU A 34 -0.53 21.37 -14.99
N ASP A 35 -1.08 21.59 -13.79
CA ASP A 35 -0.39 22.28 -12.69
C ASP A 35 0.40 21.30 -11.80
N LEU A 36 0.42 20.03 -12.18
CA LEU A 36 1.06 18.98 -11.39
C LEU A 36 2.22 18.32 -12.14
N ARG A 37 3.24 17.97 -11.40
CA ARG A 37 4.37 17.14 -11.86
C ARG A 37 4.78 16.21 -10.74
N LEU A 38 4.85 14.92 -11.04
CA LEU A 38 5.24 13.88 -10.10
C LEU A 38 6.53 13.22 -10.61
N VAL A 39 7.55 13.19 -9.76
CA VAL A 39 8.87 12.61 -10.08
C VAL A 39 9.23 11.57 -9.02
N PRO A 40 9.55 10.33 -9.39
CA PRO A 40 9.96 9.33 -8.42
C PRO A 40 11.39 9.61 -7.94
N GLU A 41 11.61 9.34 -6.67
CA GLU A 41 12.93 9.18 -6.10
C GLU A 41 13.24 7.69 -6.03
N THR A 42 14.40 7.29 -6.55
CA THR A 42 14.83 5.89 -6.55
C THR A 42 16.17 5.74 -5.84
N ALA A 43 16.33 4.61 -5.16
CA ALA A 43 17.62 4.20 -4.62
C ALA A 43 17.99 2.83 -5.17
N LEU A 44 19.28 2.65 -5.41
CA LEU A 44 19.84 1.33 -5.69
C LEU A 44 19.88 0.53 -4.39
N GLN A 45 19.32 -0.66 -4.42
CA GLN A 45 19.44 -1.66 -3.35
C GLN A 45 20.43 -2.72 -3.81
N GLU A 46 21.54 -2.82 -3.10
CA GLU A 46 22.51 -3.90 -3.28
C GLU A 46 22.02 -5.11 -2.49
N ALA A 47 21.79 -6.21 -3.15
CA ALA A 47 21.38 -7.44 -2.52
C ALA A 47 22.24 -8.62 -3.01
N GLU A 48 22.46 -9.62 -2.16
CA GLU A 48 23.23 -10.83 -2.52
C GLU A 48 22.65 -11.55 -3.76
N LEU A 49 21.36 -11.33 -4.04
CA LEU A 49 20.63 -11.94 -5.15
C LEU A 49 20.57 -11.09 -6.43
N GLY A 50 21.28 -9.96 -6.41
CA GLY A 50 21.33 -9.01 -7.53
C GLY A 50 20.75 -7.63 -7.18
N ASP A 51 21.37 -6.59 -7.69
CA ASP A 51 20.98 -5.22 -7.44
C ASP A 51 19.64 -4.90 -8.12
N PHE A 52 18.83 -4.08 -7.46
CA PHE A 52 17.58 -3.56 -8.01
C PHE A 52 17.35 -2.12 -7.58
N ARG A 53 16.53 -1.40 -8.34
CA ARG A 53 16.10 -0.05 -7.99
C ARG A 53 14.78 -0.10 -7.25
N GLU A 54 14.74 0.57 -6.11
CA GLU A 54 13.55 0.75 -5.30
C GLU A 54 13.07 2.19 -5.36
N ILE A 55 11.76 2.39 -5.44
CA ILE A 55 11.17 3.72 -5.28
C ILE A 55 11.11 4.04 -3.79
N LYS A 56 11.86 5.04 -3.38
CA LYS A 56 11.85 5.55 -1.99
C LYS A 56 10.68 6.47 -1.73
N GLY A 57 10.24 7.18 -2.75
CA GLY A 57 9.15 8.12 -2.67
C GLY A 57 8.96 8.89 -3.98
N TYR A 58 8.20 9.96 -3.89
CA TYR A 58 7.83 10.78 -5.02
C TYR A 58 7.91 12.25 -4.66
N HIS A 59 8.46 13.06 -5.54
CA HIS A 59 8.43 14.50 -5.47
C HIS A 59 7.22 15.01 -6.25
N LEU A 60 6.24 15.56 -5.56
CA LEU A 60 5.07 16.20 -6.15
C LEU A 60 5.29 17.71 -6.19
N PHE A 61 5.34 18.27 -7.39
CA PHE A 61 5.39 19.69 -7.61
C PHE A 61 4.01 20.20 -8.02
N ILE A 62 3.53 21.22 -7.34
CA ILE A 62 2.23 21.84 -7.53
C ILE A 62 2.46 23.30 -7.90
N ARG A 63 2.08 23.70 -9.12
CA ARG A 63 2.27 25.09 -9.57
C ARG A 63 1.65 26.08 -8.57
N LYS A 64 2.40 27.09 -8.19
CA LYS A 64 1.86 28.25 -7.45
C LYS A 64 0.95 29.03 -8.37
N ILE A 65 -0.34 29.04 -8.06
CA ILE A 65 -1.36 29.83 -8.76
C ILE A 65 -1.82 31.00 -7.87
N PRO A 66 -2.31 32.10 -8.44
CA PRO A 66 -2.77 33.25 -7.67
C PRO A 66 -3.85 32.87 -6.64
N GLY A 67 -3.65 33.24 -5.39
CA GLY A 67 -4.56 32.92 -4.29
C GLY A 67 -4.31 31.59 -3.60
N LEU A 68 -3.43 30.75 -4.11
CA LEU A 68 -2.98 29.51 -3.46
C LEU A 68 -1.78 29.80 -2.59
N GLU A 69 -1.93 29.71 -1.26
CA GLU A 69 -0.89 30.06 -0.28
C GLU A 69 -0.27 28.87 0.42
N SER A 70 -0.95 27.73 0.47
CA SER A 70 -0.39 26.46 0.91
C SER A 70 -1.17 25.28 0.36
N VAL A 71 -0.54 24.11 0.39
CA VAL A 71 -1.09 22.84 -0.05
C VAL A 71 -0.88 21.77 1.01
N MET A 72 -1.80 20.82 1.09
CA MET A 72 -1.71 19.68 2.00
C MET A 72 -2.24 18.44 1.33
N LEU A 73 -1.56 17.31 1.47
CA LEU A 73 -2.08 16.04 1.03
C LEU A 73 -2.97 15.43 2.11
N THR A 74 -4.19 15.09 1.72
CA THR A 74 -5.17 14.46 2.60
C THR A 74 -5.79 13.24 1.95
N GLU A 75 -6.38 12.41 2.77
CA GLU A 75 -7.33 11.42 2.30
C GLU A 75 -8.60 12.12 1.77
N THR A 76 -9.31 11.48 0.87
CA THR A 76 -10.56 12.05 0.31
C THR A 76 -11.76 11.95 1.26
N THR A 77 -11.64 11.24 2.36
CA THR A 77 -12.69 11.10 3.37
C THR A 77 -12.73 12.32 4.29
N LYS A 78 -13.93 12.82 4.55
CA LYS A 78 -14.15 13.88 5.53
C LYS A 78 -14.25 13.29 6.93
N ASP A 79 -13.99 14.13 7.94
CA ASP A 79 -14.30 13.81 9.31
C ASP A 79 -15.76 13.36 9.42
N PRO A 80 -16.07 12.22 10.08
CA PRO A 80 -17.43 11.74 10.26
C PRO A 80 -18.36 12.72 10.95
N SER A 81 -17.85 13.59 11.85
CA SER A 81 -18.63 14.64 12.51
C SER A 81 -18.90 15.83 11.58
N GLY A 82 -18.14 15.99 10.51
CA GLY A 82 -18.20 17.13 9.60
C GLY A 82 -17.66 18.44 10.18
N GLU A 83 -17.08 18.40 11.38
CA GLU A 83 -16.57 19.57 12.09
C GLU A 83 -15.12 19.88 11.70
N ALA A 84 -14.35 18.86 11.37
CA ALA A 84 -12.94 19.01 11.05
C ALA A 84 -12.48 17.94 10.06
N ASP A 85 -11.40 18.21 9.35
CA ASP A 85 -10.71 17.21 8.55
C ASP A 85 -9.42 16.77 9.26
N ASN A 86 -9.48 15.57 9.82
CA ASN A 86 -8.39 14.97 10.58
C ASN A 86 -7.57 13.96 9.77
N TYR A 87 -7.96 13.69 8.53
CA TYR A 87 -7.37 12.63 7.71
C TYR A 87 -6.29 13.18 6.78
N ALA A 88 -5.28 13.81 7.35
CA ALA A 88 -4.10 14.23 6.60
C ALA A 88 -3.13 13.07 6.40
N TYR A 89 -2.48 13.03 5.26
CA TYR A 89 -1.35 12.15 5.04
C TYR A 89 -0.11 12.66 5.76
N ARG A 90 0.69 11.74 6.27
CA ARG A 90 1.93 12.02 6.99
C ARG A 90 2.97 10.93 6.73
N ALA A 91 4.22 11.28 6.91
CA ALA A 91 5.34 10.34 6.90
C ALA A 91 5.64 9.81 8.31
N LEU A 92 6.34 8.68 8.40
CA LEU A 92 6.92 8.18 9.64
C LEU A 92 8.12 9.02 10.06
N GLU A 93 8.91 9.48 9.08
CA GLU A 93 10.13 10.24 9.26
C GLU A 93 9.98 11.66 8.70
N HIS A 94 10.72 12.59 9.27
CA HIS A 94 10.81 13.93 8.74
C HIS A 94 11.58 13.93 7.41
N ASN A 95 11.12 14.75 6.46
CA ASN A 95 11.82 15.03 5.23
C ASN A 95 11.91 16.56 5.06
N ASP A 96 13.12 17.06 4.85
CA ASP A 96 13.40 18.49 4.76
C ASP A 96 12.63 19.19 3.63
N VAL A 97 12.28 18.46 2.58
CA VAL A 97 11.46 18.97 1.46
C VAL A 97 10.08 19.43 1.96
N ASN A 98 9.48 18.68 2.88
CA ASN A 98 8.15 19.00 3.41
C ASN A 98 8.17 20.15 4.45
N GLY A 99 9.34 20.57 4.85
CA GLY A 99 9.50 21.64 5.84
C GLY A 99 8.98 21.31 7.24
N ASP A 100 9.07 22.28 8.14
CA ASP A 100 8.51 22.24 9.50
C ASP A 100 7.22 23.08 9.56
N GLU A 101 6.29 22.82 8.68
CA GLU A 101 5.05 23.57 8.57
C GLU A 101 4.18 23.42 9.81
N VAL A 102 3.73 24.54 10.35
CA VAL A 102 2.76 24.56 11.44
C VAL A 102 1.38 24.28 10.86
N ARG A 103 0.73 23.26 11.38
CA ARG A 103 -0.60 22.87 10.93
C ARG A 103 -1.68 23.49 11.80
N PHE A 104 -2.74 23.96 11.15
CA PHE A 104 -3.95 24.48 11.79
C PHE A 104 -5.13 23.58 11.54
N LEU A 105 -5.98 23.44 12.55
CA LEU A 105 -7.28 22.79 12.45
C LEU A 105 -8.33 23.72 13.05
N ASN A 106 -9.32 24.13 12.25
CA ASN A 106 -10.37 25.07 12.64
C ASN A 106 -9.80 26.36 13.28
N GLY A 107 -8.73 26.93 12.66
CA GLY A 107 -8.11 28.16 13.12
C GLY A 107 -7.21 28.04 14.38
N LYS A 108 -7.02 26.82 14.89
CA LYS A 108 -6.12 26.57 16.05
C LYS A 108 -4.92 25.76 15.60
N VAL A 109 -3.76 26.07 16.18
CA VAL A 109 -2.55 25.29 15.96
C VAL A 109 -2.78 23.85 16.41
N LEU A 110 -2.48 22.91 15.52
CA LEU A 110 -2.55 21.48 15.82
C LEU A 110 -1.23 21.05 16.46
N ASP A 111 -1.15 21.16 17.77
CA ASP A 111 -0.01 20.70 18.56
C ASP A 111 -0.12 19.17 18.79
N SER A 112 0.45 18.42 17.86
CA SER A 112 0.44 16.96 17.90
C SER A 112 1.72 16.42 17.26
N VAL A 113 2.30 15.39 17.85
CA VAL A 113 3.44 14.67 17.26
C VAL A 113 3.11 14.11 15.86
N HIS A 114 1.84 13.85 15.58
CA HIS A 114 1.37 13.36 14.30
C HIS A 114 1.24 14.46 13.23
N SER A 115 1.15 15.72 13.63
CA SER A 115 1.13 16.83 12.66
C SER A 115 2.54 17.21 12.18
N LYS A 116 3.57 16.89 12.96
CA LYS A 116 4.97 17.24 12.68
C LYS A 116 5.45 16.73 11.32
N PHE A 117 5.00 15.58 10.92
CA PHE A 117 5.36 14.95 9.64
C PHE A 117 4.20 14.96 8.63
N SER A 118 3.26 15.87 8.77
CA SER A 118 2.19 16.05 7.77
C SER A 118 2.77 16.52 6.44
N LEU A 119 2.17 16.04 5.34
CA LEU A 119 2.61 16.39 3.99
C LEU A 119 1.97 17.72 3.60
N VAL A 120 2.60 18.80 4.01
CA VAL A 120 2.16 20.20 3.85
C VAL A 120 3.33 21.02 3.30
N ASP A 121 3.02 21.98 2.42
CA ASP A 121 3.97 23.00 2.00
C ASP A 121 3.28 24.36 1.85
N SER A 122 3.92 25.41 2.36
CA SER A 122 3.51 26.82 2.23
C SER A 122 4.60 27.72 1.68
N THR A 123 5.72 27.17 1.23
CA THR A 123 6.88 27.89 0.73
C THR A 123 7.18 27.48 -0.71
N ALA A 124 6.53 28.15 -1.68
CA ALA A 124 6.79 27.87 -3.07
C ALA A 124 8.27 28.13 -3.44
N GLU A 125 8.84 27.20 -4.18
CA GLU A 125 10.23 27.23 -4.67
C GLU A 125 10.27 27.52 -6.17
N THR A 126 11.45 27.92 -6.65
CA THR A 126 11.69 28.08 -8.09
C THR A 126 11.69 26.71 -8.77
N ASP A 127 10.80 26.51 -9.74
CA ASP A 127 10.69 25.30 -10.53
C ASP A 127 10.90 25.58 -12.02
N GLY A 128 11.69 24.73 -12.69
CA GLY A 128 12.05 24.91 -14.09
C GLY A 128 10.88 24.80 -15.08
N LYS A 129 9.78 24.09 -14.69
CA LYS A 129 8.59 23.93 -15.53
C LYS A 129 7.53 24.99 -15.23
N PHE A 130 7.33 25.32 -13.94
CA PHE A 130 6.22 26.13 -13.50
C PHE A 130 6.59 27.58 -13.15
N GLY A 131 7.91 27.88 -13.03
CA GLY A 131 8.42 29.14 -12.48
C GLY A 131 8.43 29.10 -10.95
N GLU A 132 7.27 28.93 -10.31
CA GLU A 132 7.13 28.72 -8.87
C GLU A 132 6.22 27.50 -8.62
N ALA A 133 6.60 26.65 -7.69
CA ALA A 133 5.83 25.48 -7.28
C ALA A 133 5.97 25.18 -5.80
N PHE A 134 4.93 24.68 -5.18
CA PHE A 134 5.01 23.96 -3.92
C PHE A 134 5.62 22.58 -4.18
N HIS A 135 6.43 22.11 -3.24
CA HIS A 135 7.14 20.86 -3.37
C HIS A 135 6.85 19.96 -2.16
N ILE A 136 6.23 18.81 -2.39
CA ILE A 136 5.95 17.82 -1.35
C ILE A 136 6.66 16.52 -1.70
N TYR A 137 7.44 16.01 -0.77
CA TYR A 137 7.97 14.65 -0.83
C TYR A 137 6.96 13.67 -0.24
N ILE A 138 6.56 12.68 -1.01
CA ILE A 138 5.63 11.63 -0.62
C ILE A 138 6.43 10.33 -0.49
N PRO A 139 6.67 9.81 0.72
CA PRO A 139 7.31 8.49 0.88
C PRO A 139 6.52 7.40 0.15
N SER A 140 7.18 6.32 -0.26
CA SER A 140 6.53 5.16 -0.89
C SER A 140 5.42 4.56 -0.01
N THR A 141 5.51 4.76 1.31
CA THR A 141 4.48 4.40 2.27
C THR A 141 4.13 5.60 3.13
N ILE A 142 2.87 6.01 3.11
CA ILE A 142 2.35 7.11 3.93
C ILE A 142 1.35 6.59 4.96
N GLN A 143 1.20 7.35 6.03
CA GLN A 143 0.17 7.14 7.03
C GLN A 143 -1.01 8.09 6.78
N PHE A 144 -2.21 7.70 7.18
CA PHE A 144 -3.38 8.57 7.19
C PHE A 144 -4.15 8.45 8.51
N GLY A 145 -4.94 9.47 8.81
CA GLY A 145 -5.71 9.56 10.05
C GLY A 145 -4.86 9.90 11.28
N TYR A 146 -5.42 9.71 12.44
CA TYR A 146 -4.81 9.89 13.76
C TYR A 146 -5.11 8.69 14.65
N PRO A 147 -4.34 8.44 15.73
CA PRO A 147 -4.55 7.28 16.60
C PRO A 147 -5.94 7.17 17.23
N TRP A 148 -6.65 8.29 17.34
CA TRP A 148 -8.02 8.37 17.94
C TRP A 148 -9.14 8.40 16.89
N THR A 149 -8.79 8.39 15.61
CA THR A 149 -9.73 8.36 14.48
C THR A 149 -9.41 7.19 13.56
N ARG A 150 -9.83 7.25 12.32
CA ARG A 150 -9.40 6.28 11.30
C ARG A 150 -7.90 6.43 11.08
N ASN A 151 -7.17 5.33 11.22
CA ASN A 151 -5.72 5.29 11.14
C ASN A 151 -5.29 4.09 10.30
N GLY A 152 -4.33 4.28 9.41
CA GLY A 152 -3.81 3.23 8.52
C GLY A 152 -2.56 3.63 7.80
N THR A 153 -2.06 2.71 6.99
CA THR A 153 -0.90 2.88 6.11
C THR A 153 -1.33 2.67 4.68
N LEU A 154 -0.75 3.42 3.76
CA LEU A 154 -1.01 3.32 2.34
C LEU A 154 0.32 3.30 1.59
N SER A 155 0.57 2.27 0.80
CA SER A 155 1.66 2.26 -0.16
C SER A 155 1.24 3.04 -1.40
N ILE A 156 2.06 4.00 -1.79
CA ILE A 156 1.81 4.81 -2.98
C ILE A 156 2.17 3.98 -4.21
N GLY A 157 1.22 3.84 -5.10
CA GLY A 157 1.39 3.07 -6.31
C GLY A 157 0.29 3.35 -7.33
N LYS A 158 0.10 2.41 -8.24
CA LYS A 158 -0.94 2.49 -9.26
C LYS A 158 -2.33 2.51 -8.61
N GLY A 159 -3.11 3.53 -8.94
CA GLY A 159 -4.47 3.66 -8.43
C GLY A 159 -4.60 4.21 -7.01
N THR A 160 -3.57 4.90 -6.49
CA THR A 160 -3.62 5.55 -5.19
C THR A 160 -4.36 6.88 -5.25
N PHE A 161 -5.42 7.02 -4.45
CA PHE A 161 -6.11 8.29 -4.28
C PHE A 161 -5.38 9.21 -3.32
N VAL A 162 -5.14 10.44 -3.79
CA VAL A 162 -4.59 11.53 -3.00
C VAL A 162 -5.43 12.78 -3.27
N ASN A 163 -5.85 13.44 -2.20
CA ASN A 163 -6.51 14.73 -2.32
C ASN A 163 -5.50 15.84 -2.02
N ILE A 164 -5.29 16.73 -3.00
CA ILE A 164 -4.50 17.95 -2.81
C ILE A 164 -5.45 19.02 -2.30
N ARG A 165 -5.40 19.29 -1.00
CA ARG A 165 -6.16 20.40 -0.41
C ARG A 165 -5.38 21.68 -0.58
N ALA A 166 -5.94 22.60 -1.35
CA ALA A 166 -5.40 23.91 -1.64
C ALA A 166 -6.00 24.95 -0.69
N PHE A 167 -5.17 25.81 -0.08
CA PHE A 167 -5.59 26.80 0.90
C PHE A 167 -5.30 28.21 0.43
N SER A 168 -6.20 29.15 0.76
CA SER A 168 -6.01 30.60 0.58
C SER A 168 -5.10 31.24 1.62
N LYS A 169 -4.69 30.50 2.64
CA LYS A 169 -3.76 30.93 3.69
C LYS A 169 -2.58 29.97 3.80
N LYS A 170 -1.46 30.48 4.33
CA LYS A 170 -0.27 29.69 4.64
C LYS A 170 -0.55 28.64 5.72
N TYR A 171 0.31 27.63 5.79
CA TYR A 171 0.35 26.62 6.85
C TYR A 171 -0.90 25.73 6.93
N ALA A 172 -1.58 25.51 5.80
CA ALA A 172 -2.83 24.75 5.77
C ALA A 172 -3.86 25.25 6.82
N ASP A 173 -4.00 26.56 6.92
CA ASP A 173 -4.87 27.22 7.89
C ASP A 173 -6.34 27.16 7.44
N TYR A 174 -7.14 26.41 8.16
CA TYR A 174 -8.58 26.21 7.92
C TYR A 174 -9.44 27.44 8.26
N SER A 175 -8.90 28.50 8.82
CA SER A 175 -9.62 29.77 9.03
C SER A 175 -9.79 30.58 7.73
N GLY A 176 -9.15 30.14 6.63
CA GLY A 176 -9.34 30.67 5.28
C GLY A 176 -10.16 29.72 4.40
N ASP A 177 -10.32 30.09 3.13
CA ASP A 177 -10.94 29.24 2.14
C ASP A 177 -10.00 28.07 1.81
N PHE A 178 -10.58 26.92 1.55
CA PHE A 178 -9.86 25.76 1.02
C PHE A 178 -10.70 25.02 -0.03
N PHE A 179 -10.02 24.29 -0.90
CA PHE A 179 -10.64 23.50 -1.95
C PHE A 179 -9.98 22.13 -2.09
N ASP A 180 -10.82 21.09 -2.22
CA ASP A 180 -10.37 19.72 -2.41
C ASP A 180 -10.17 19.40 -3.88
N ASN A 181 -8.96 18.99 -4.23
CA ASN A 181 -8.56 18.56 -5.55
C ASN A 181 -8.18 17.07 -5.53
N PRO A 182 -9.15 16.13 -5.66
CA PRO A 182 -8.89 14.71 -5.62
C PRO A 182 -8.23 14.22 -6.91
N TYR A 183 -7.12 13.48 -6.77
CA TYR A 183 -6.38 12.87 -7.86
C TYR A 183 -6.16 11.38 -7.63
N MET A 184 -6.07 10.65 -8.74
CA MET A 184 -5.61 9.27 -8.76
C MET A 184 -4.16 9.26 -9.22
N PHE A 185 -3.24 8.83 -8.36
CA PHE A 185 -1.86 8.56 -8.77
C PHE A 185 -1.82 7.24 -9.53
N ASN A 186 -1.49 7.32 -10.81
CA ASN A 186 -1.31 6.16 -11.66
C ASN A 186 0.15 6.11 -12.12
N LEU A 187 0.94 5.27 -11.45
CA LEU A 187 2.38 5.15 -11.65
C LEU A 187 2.75 4.04 -12.65
N GLY A 188 1.78 3.45 -13.32
CA GLY A 188 2.02 2.41 -14.33
C GLY A 188 2.21 2.93 -15.75
N LYS A 189 2.92 2.15 -16.58
CA LYS A 189 3.23 2.48 -17.99
C LYS A 189 2.02 2.53 -18.93
N GLU A 190 0.89 1.97 -18.54
CA GLU A 190 -0.30 1.96 -19.39
C GLU A 190 -1.03 3.29 -19.26
N LYS A 191 -1.32 3.93 -20.40
CA LYS A 191 -2.36 4.93 -20.48
C LYS A 191 -3.60 4.30 -19.88
N SER A 192 -4.02 4.80 -18.71
CA SER A 192 -5.18 4.28 -18.03
C SER A 192 -6.37 4.37 -18.97
N GLU A 193 -6.87 3.23 -19.44
CA GLU A 193 -8.23 3.20 -19.92
C GLU A 193 -9.13 3.67 -18.76
N PRO A 194 -10.09 4.53 -19.02
CA PRO A 194 -10.99 4.99 -17.97
C PRO A 194 -11.60 3.75 -17.33
N VAL A 195 -11.55 3.64 -16.00
CA VAL A 195 -12.22 2.59 -15.25
C VAL A 195 -13.72 2.71 -15.54
N ALA A 196 -14.12 2.11 -16.63
CA ALA A 196 -15.51 1.95 -17.01
C ALA A 196 -16.08 0.84 -16.14
N LYS A 197 -17.02 1.22 -15.29
CA LYS A 197 -17.91 0.43 -14.44
C LYS A 197 -17.66 0.50 -12.94
N SER A 198 -17.71 1.69 -12.41
CA SER A 198 -18.20 1.88 -11.04
C SER A 198 -19.59 2.53 -11.13
N GLU A 199 -20.59 1.88 -10.57
CA GLU A 199 -21.96 2.44 -10.46
C GLU A 199 -22.01 3.68 -9.53
N ASN A 200 -20.89 3.98 -8.89
CA ASN A 200 -20.73 5.13 -8.05
C ASN A 200 -20.24 6.34 -8.88
N LYS A 201 -21.15 7.24 -9.20
CA LYS A 201 -20.85 8.48 -9.96
C LYS A 201 -19.70 9.30 -9.39
N ASN A 202 -19.54 9.30 -8.06
CA ASN A 202 -18.45 10.03 -7.39
C ASN A 202 -17.08 9.38 -7.64
N ALA A 203 -17.00 8.06 -7.73
CA ALA A 203 -15.76 7.37 -8.07
C ALA A 203 -15.40 7.58 -9.55
N LEU A 204 -16.39 7.64 -10.43
CA LEU A 204 -16.19 7.89 -11.86
C LEU A 204 -15.70 9.31 -12.14
N GLU A 205 -16.21 10.32 -11.44
CA GLU A 205 -15.72 11.70 -11.56
C GLU A 205 -14.31 11.86 -10.99
N LYS A 206 -13.99 11.15 -9.91
CA LYS A 206 -12.63 11.11 -9.34
C LYS A 206 -11.63 10.43 -10.27
N ALA A 207 -12.02 9.35 -10.95
CA ALA A 207 -11.17 8.66 -11.92
C ALA A 207 -10.83 9.50 -13.17
N LYS A 208 -11.63 10.51 -13.50
CA LYS A 208 -11.36 11.43 -14.62
C LYS A 208 -10.18 12.37 -14.36
N LYS A 209 -9.74 12.53 -13.11
CA LYS A 209 -8.63 13.38 -12.72
C LYS A 209 -7.42 12.50 -12.32
N SER A 210 -6.86 11.77 -13.28
CA SER A 210 -5.65 10.99 -13.04
C SER A 210 -4.39 11.75 -13.47
N ILE A 211 -3.35 11.65 -12.67
CA ILE A 211 -2.01 12.09 -13.03
C ILE A 211 -1.30 10.86 -13.59
N ALA A 212 -0.97 10.90 -14.88
CA ALA A 212 -0.13 9.88 -15.48
C ALA A 212 1.34 10.18 -15.13
N PHE A 213 2.03 9.19 -14.61
CA PHE A 213 3.46 9.23 -14.39
C PHE A 213 4.15 8.48 -15.54
N GLU A 214 5.11 9.15 -16.19
CA GLU A 214 6.05 8.51 -17.11
C GLU A 214 7.41 8.50 -16.40
N PRO A 215 7.97 7.33 -16.06
CA PRO A 215 9.30 7.28 -15.49
C PRO A 215 10.29 7.89 -16.49
N PRO A 216 11.26 8.71 -16.05
CA PRO A 216 12.29 9.24 -16.91
C PRO A 216 13.03 8.10 -17.63
N SER A 217 13.33 8.29 -18.90
CA SER A 217 14.04 7.29 -19.74
C SER A 217 15.40 6.87 -19.19
N GLU A 218 16.01 7.70 -18.36
CA GLU A 218 17.29 7.44 -17.66
C GLU A 218 17.26 6.23 -16.72
N PHE A 219 16.09 5.78 -16.24
CA PHE A 219 15.98 4.60 -15.36
C PHE A 219 16.27 3.26 -16.07
N PHE A 220 16.42 3.26 -17.39
CA PHE A 220 16.59 2.03 -18.17
C PHE A 220 18.00 1.78 -18.67
N PHE A 221 18.95 2.67 -18.39
CA PHE A 221 20.27 2.66 -19.04
C PHE A 221 21.36 1.85 -18.34
N ASP A 222 21.20 1.47 -17.09
CA ASP A 222 22.24 0.76 -16.33
C ASP A 222 22.09 -0.76 -16.31
N GLY A 223 21.03 -1.29 -16.93
CA GLY A 223 20.78 -2.73 -16.98
C GLY A 223 20.28 -3.34 -15.67
N ILE A 224 20.09 -2.52 -14.63
CA ILE A 224 19.57 -2.96 -13.34
C ILE A 224 18.05 -3.13 -13.46
N PRO A 225 17.50 -4.31 -13.08
CA PRO A 225 16.07 -4.54 -13.17
C PRO A 225 15.32 -3.57 -12.27
N PHE A 226 14.38 -2.85 -12.84
CA PHE A 226 13.44 -2.04 -12.08
C PHE A 226 12.34 -2.95 -11.54
N LEU A 227 12.11 -2.90 -10.23
CA LEU A 227 10.92 -3.53 -9.66
C LEU A 227 9.70 -2.83 -10.25
N THR A 228 8.96 -3.56 -11.07
CA THR A 228 7.75 -3.03 -11.69
C THR A 228 6.72 -2.73 -10.61
N ASP A 229 5.79 -1.81 -10.91
CA ASP A 229 4.67 -1.45 -10.03
C ASP A 229 3.76 -2.66 -9.67
N ASP A 230 4.06 -3.83 -10.20
CA ASP A 230 3.32 -5.04 -9.93
C ASP A 230 3.64 -5.62 -8.55
N TYR A 231 4.80 -5.30 -7.96
CA TYR A 231 5.21 -5.84 -6.66
C TYR A 231 5.24 -4.75 -5.61
N ASN A 232 4.90 -5.13 -4.38
CA ASN A 232 5.07 -4.27 -3.23
C ASN A 232 6.57 -4.09 -2.93
N PRO A 233 7.13 -2.86 -3.07
CA PRO A 233 8.58 -2.65 -2.93
C PRO A 233 9.08 -2.90 -1.51
N ILE A 234 8.25 -2.62 -0.50
CA ILE A 234 8.60 -2.84 0.90
C ILE A 234 8.65 -4.35 1.20
N ALA A 235 7.65 -5.10 0.71
CA ALA A 235 7.64 -6.56 0.83
C ALA A 235 8.88 -7.17 0.15
N SER A 236 9.28 -6.66 -1.02
CA SER A 236 10.46 -7.10 -1.75
C SER A 236 11.74 -6.95 -0.92
N VAL A 237 11.95 -5.77 -0.32
CA VAL A 237 13.11 -5.52 0.55
C VAL A 237 13.06 -6.41 1.78
N LYS A 238 11.91 -6.47 2.46
CA LYS A 238 11.78 -7.24 3.70
C LYS A 238 11.91 -8.74 3.50
N PHE A 239 11.44 -9.26 2.37
CA PHE A 239 11.63 -10.67 2.03
C PHE A 239 13.08 -10.97 1.65
N ALA A 240 13.76 -10.07 0.94
CA ALA A 240 15.19 -10.20 0.66
C ALA A 240 16.06 -10.18 1.92
N GLU A 241 15.66 -9.40 2.94
CA GLU A 241 16.37 -9.35 4.22
C GLU A 241 16.32 -10.67 5.00
N ILE A 242 15.28 -11.50 4.84
CA ILE A 242 15.05 -12.73 5.64
C ILE A 242 15.20 -14.03 4.86
N ALA A 243 15.19 -13.97 3.53
CA ALA A 243 15.28 -15.15 2.68
C ALA A 243 16.71 -15.39 2.18
N ASN A 244 17.08 -16.66 2.03
CA ASN A 244 18.31 -17.04 1.35
C ASN A 244 18.21 -16.86 -0.16
N LYS A 245 16.98 -16.84 -0.70
CA LYS A 245 16.67 -16.59 -2.10
C LYS A 245 15.30 -15.94 -2.22
N ILE A 246 15.19 -14.99 -3.15
CA ILE A 246 13.92 -14.38 -3.52
C ILE A 246 13.57 -14.74 -4.98
N VAL A 247 12.28 -14.96 -5.24
CA VAL A 247 11.73 -15.23 -6.57
C VAL A 247 10.57 -14.28 -6.81
N TYR A 248 10.65 -13.51 -7.88
CA TYR A 248 9.57 -12.62 -8.32
C TYR A 248 8.62 -13.40 -9.24
N SER A 249 7.53 -13.89 -8.67
CA SER A 249 6.53 -14.63 -9.42
C SER A 249 5.69 -13.71 -10.31
N LYS A 250 5.28 -14.20 -11.46
CA LYS A 250 4.29 -13.49 -12.30
C LYS A 250 2.84 -13.78 -11.86
N GLY A 251 2.65 -14.13 -10.60
CA GLY A 251 1.36 -14.50 -10.03
C GLY A 251 0.81 -15.78 -10.64
N PRO A 252 -0.51 -15.83 -10.94
CA PRO A 252 -1.15 -17.04 -11.45
C PRO A 252 -0.49 -17.67 -12.69
N SER A 253 0.28 -16.90 -13.46
CA SER A 253 0.93 -17.43 -14.67
C SER A 253 2.21 -18.23 -14.41
N SER A 254 2.87 -18.08 -13.28
CA SER A 254 4.15 -18.77 -12.99
C SER A 254 4.27 -19.38 -11.60
N ILE A 255 3.43 -18.99 -10.66
CA ILE A 255 3.60 -19.31 -9.22
C ILE A 255 3.77 -20.81 -8.94
N VAL A 256 3.13 -21.68 -9.72
CA VAL A 256 3.24 -23.13 -9.55
C VAL A 256 4.62 -23.63 -9.98
N ASP A 257 5.13 -23.11 -11.09
CA ASP A 257 6.47 -23.45 -11.57
C ASP A 257 7.53 -22.88 -10.65
N ASP A 258 7.37 -21.64 -10.16
CA ASP A 258 8.26 -21.00 -9.20
C ASP A 258 8.37 -21.82 -7.90
N ILE A 259 7.25 -22.35 -7.41
CA ILE A 259 7.22 -23.24 -6.22
C ILE A 259 7.98 -24.55 -6.50
N ILE A 260 7.74 -25.14 -7.65
CA ILE A 260 8.38 -26.41 -8.05
C ILE A 260 9.89 -26.20 -8.21
N ASP A 261 10.30 -25.15 -8.89
CA ASP A 261 11.71 -24.83 -9.10
C ASP A 261 12.40 -24.56 -7.77
N ALA A 262 11.76 -23.86 -6.84
CA ALA A 262 12.30 -23.67 -5.49
C ALA A 262 12.52 -24.99 -4.72
N LEU A 263 11.69 -26.02 -4.94
CA LEU A 263 11.89 -27.34 -4.37
C LEU A 263 12.98 -28.13 -5.09
N LEU A 264 13.02 -28.05 -6.43
CA LEU A 264 13.96 -28.79 -7.26
C LEU A 264 15.42 -28.29 -7.19
N GLU A 265 15.67 -27.17 -6.50
CA GLU A 265 17.02 -26.75 -6.10
C GLU A 265 17.68 -27.75 -5.11
N ILE A 266 16.88 -28.57 -4.44
CA ILE A 266 17.37 -29.58 -3.50
C ILE A 266 17.72 -30.85 -4.30
N GLU A 267 18.86 -31.48 -3.94
CA GLU A 267 19.30 -32.70 -4.60
C GLU A 267 18.24 -33.81 -4.53
N PRO A 268 17.92 -34.48 -5.64
CA PRO A 268 16.79 -35.44 -5.72
C PRO A 268 16.88 -36.62 -4.75
N LYS A 269 18.08 -37.01 -4.28
CA LYS A 269 18.27 -38.13 -3.38
C LYS A 269 18.11 -37.77 -1.91
N ASP A 270 17.99 -36.48 -1.60
CA ASP A 270 17.93 -36.02 -0.22
C ASP A 270 16.58 -36.32 0.43
N LYS A 271 16.63 -36.41 1.78
CA LYS A 271 15.43 -36.35 2.60
C LYS A 271 15.08 -34.87 2.80
N VAL A 272 13.85 -34.49 2.52
CA VAL A 272 13.41 -33.11 2.54
C VAL A 272 12.23 -32.92 3.47
N ASP A 273 12.36 -31.93 4.33
CA ASP A 273 11.28 -31.33 5.11
C ASP A 273 11.01 -29.92 4.56
N ALA A 274 9.88 -29.72 3.92
CA ALA A 274 9.51 -28.41 3.36
C ALA A 274 8.21 -27.90 3.96
N VAL A 275 8.22 -26.64 4.44
CA VAL A 275 7.02 -25.96 4.95
C VAL A 275 6.68 -24.81 4.02
N PHE A 276 5.47 -24.83 3.50
CA PHE A 276 4.89 -23.70 2.79
C PHE A 276 4.30 -22.72 3.81
N VAL A 277 4.83 -21.52 3.85
CA VAL A 277 4.33 -20.40 4.66
C VAL A 277 3.63 -19.46 3.70
N VAL A 278 2.31 -19.48 3.72
CA VAL A 278 1.50 -18.87 2.67
C VAL A 278 0.63 -17.78 3.26
N ASP A 279 0.71 -16.62 2.66
CA ASP A 279 -0.25 -15.55 2.87
C ASP A 279 -1.65 -16.01 2.44
N ALA A 280 -2.59 -15.91 3.35
CA ALA A 280 -3.98 -16.29 3.12
C ALA A 280 -4.94 -15.10 3.23
N THR A 281 -4.43 -13.89 2.93
CA THR A 281 -5.22 -12.67 2.85
C THR A 281 -5.96 -12.54 1.53
N GLY A 282 -6.79 -11.53 1.42
CA GLY A 282 -7.71 -11.38 0.30
C GLY A 282 -7.02 -11.16 -1.05
N SER A 283 -5.83 -10.52 -1.05
CA SER A 283 -5.03 -10.26 -2.26
C SER A 283 -4.53 -11.55 -2.92
N MET A 284 -4.24 -12.58 -2.13
CA MET A 284 -3.71 -13.87 -2.59
C MET A 284 -4.75 -14.84 -3.18
N LYS A 285 -6.01 -14.40 -3.34
CA LYS A 285 -7.11 -15.30 -3.71
C LYS A 285 -6.87 -16.07 -5.01
N ASP A 286 -6.43 -15.38 -6.04
CA ASP A 286 -6.27 -15.96 -7.38
C ASP A 286 -5.00 -16.83 -7.45
N ASP A 287 -3.94 -16.41 -6.74
CA ASP A 287 -2.72 -17.17 -6.59
C ASP A 287 -2.96 -18.52 -5.87
N ILE A 288 -3.68 -18.49 -4.77
CA ILE A 288 -4.03 -19.68 -4.00
C ILE A 288 -4.89 -20.64 -4.84
N GLU A 289 -5.83 -20.13 -5.61
CA GLU A 289 -6.64 -20.99 -6.48
C GLU A 289 -5.77 -21.65 -7.56
N THR A 290 -4.84 -20.89 -8.14
CA THR A 290 -3.88 -21.41 -9.12
C THR A 290 -2.93 -22.43 -8.50
N ILE A 291 -2.44 -22.18 -7.28
CA ILE A 291 -1.59 -23.15 -6.54
C ILE A 291 -2.38 -24.46 -6.34
N ARG A 292 -3.64 -24.40 -5.94
CA ARG A 292 -4.47 -25.59 -5.78
C ARG A 292 -4.60 -26.37 -7.08
N GLN A 293 -4.95 -25.71 -8.16
CA GLN A 293 -5.18 -26.32 -9.46
C GLN A 293 -3.89 -26.91 -10.08
N GLY A 294 -2.78 -26.21 -9.94
CA GLY A 294 -1.53 -26.57 -10.60
C GLY A 294 -0.58 -27.43 -9.77
N LEU A 295 -0.45 -27.15 -8.47
CA LEU A 295 0.48 -27.87 -7.60
C LEU A 295 -0.04 -29.26 -7.21
N ILE A 296 -1.32 -29.40 -6.87
CA ILE A 296 -1.92 -30.67 -6.41
C ILE A 296 -1.68 -31.80 -7.41
N PRO A 297 -1.92 -31.67 -8.71
CA PRO A 297 -1.65 -32.73 -9.68
C PRO A 297 -0.17 -33.14 -9.75
N ARG A 298 0.74 -32.23 -9.42
CA ARG A 298 2.19 -32.46 -9.50
C ARG A 298 2.80 -33.02 -8.21
N LEU A 299 2.08 -32.99 -7.09
CA LEU A 299 2.57 -33.44 -5.78
C LEU A 299 3.08 -34.90 -5.78
N SER A 300 2.35 -35.80 -6.44
CA SER A 300 2.75 -37.22 -6.51
C SER A 300 4.07 -37.44 -7.26
N THR A 301 4.37 -36.60 -8.23
CA THR A 301 5.65 -36.62 -8.94
C THR A 301 6.76 -36.07 -8.05
N LEU A 302 6.52 -34.93 -7.41
CA LEU A 302 7.46 -34.32 -6.47
C LEU A 302 7.83 -35.25 -5.32
N CYS A 303 6.85 -35.95 -4.73
CA CYS A 303 7.09 -36.91 -3.67
C CYS A 303 7.98 -38.09 -4.12
N ARG A 304 8.02 -38.40 -5.42
CA ARG A 304 8.87 -39.48 -5.97
C ARG A 304 10.26 -38.99 -6.39
N THR A 305 10.44 -37.70 -6.54
CA THR A 305 11.72 -37.09 -6.95
C THR A 305 12.76 -37.20 -5.84
N PHE A 306 12.34 -37.06 -4.60
CA PHE A 306 13.23 -37.05 -3.43
C PHE A 306 13.33 -38.43 -2.75
N GLY A 307 14.40 -38.67 -2.00
CA GLY A 307 14.55 -39.84 -1.17
C GLY A 307 13.46 -39.95 -0.09
N SER A 308 13.02 -38.84 0.43
CA SER A 308 11.84 -38.68 1.29
C SER A 308 11.40 -37.22 1.27
N LEU A 309 10.14 -36.93 1.05
CA LEU A 309 9.58 -35.58 1.11
C LEU A 309 8.46 -35.52 2.14
N ARG A 310 8.59 -34.62 3.13
CA ARG A 310 7.49 -34.25 4.02
C ARG A 310 7.12 -32.78 3.78
N LEU A 311 5.83 -32.55 3.60
CA LEU A 311 5.27 -31.23 3.33
C LEU A 311 4.46 -30.76 4.53
N GLY A 312 4.74 -29.58 5.02
CA GLY A 312 3.94 -28.83 5.98
C GLY A 312 3.28 -27.64 5.31
N LEU A 313 2.12 -27.22 5.81
CA LEU A 313 1.43 -26.01 5.35
C LEU A 313 1.10 -25.13 6.55
N LEU A 314 1.60 -23.92 6.54
CA LEU A 314 1.25 -22.87 7.48
C LEU A 314 0.69 -21.68 6.71
N LEU A 315 -0.47 -21.24 7.14
CA LEU A 315 -1.15 -20.09 6.58
C LEU A 315 -1.08 -18.96 7.59
N TYR A 316 -0.78 -17.76 7.16
CA TYR A 316 -0.88 -16.57 7.99
C TYR A 316 -1.88 -15.56 7.42
N ARG A 317 -2.38 -14.69 8.27
CA ARG A 317 -3.23 -13.54 7.95
C ARG A 317 -2.85 -12.42 8.89
N ASP A 318 -3.52 -11.28 8.77
CA ASP A 318 -3.36 -10.21 9.74
C ASP A 318 -4.07 -10.49 11.07
N TYR A 319 -3.69 -9.75 12.11
CA TYR A 319 -4.32 -9.75 13.42
C TYR A 319 -5.79 -9.33 13.33
N GLY A 320 -6.63 -9.98 14.13
CA GLY A 320 -8.08 -9.79 14.04
C GLY A 320 -8.78 -10.78 13.11
N SER A 321 -8.03 -11.57 12.33
CA SER A 321 -8.59 -12.65 11.52
C SER A 321 -9.07 -13.83 12.38
N ASN A 322 -9.75 -14.79 11.73
CA ASN A 322 -10.16 -16.04 12.37
C ASN A 322 -9.02 -17.09 12.46
N PHE A 323 -7.85 -16.79 11.93
CA PHE A 323 -6.66 -17.63 12.11
C PHE A 323 -6.03 -17.28 13.45
N ARG A 324 -5.91 -18.26 14.30
CA ARG A 324 -5.29 -18.08 15.61
C ARG A 324 -4.74 -19.38 16.15
N TYR A 325 -3.45 -19.41 16.33
CA TYR A 325 -2.78 -20.44 17.07
C TYR A 325 -1.88 -19.82 18.13
N ARG A 326 -2.23 -20.02 19.43
CA ARG A 326 -1.65 -19.29 20.55
C ARG A 326 -1.86 -17.78 20.37
N ASP A 327 -0.79 -17.00 20.28
CA ASP A 327 -0.79 -15.55 20.08
C ASP A 327 -0.48 -15.12 18.63
N MET A 328 -0.32 -16.09 17.71
CA MET A 328 -0.03 -15.83 16.30
C MET A 328 -1.30 -15.94 15.44
N PRO A 329 -1.50 -15.06 14.45
CA PRO A 329 -2.60 -15.14 13.50
C PRO A 329 -2.33 -16.16 12.39
N VAL A 330 -2.07 -17.40 12.79
CA VAL A 330 -1.71 -18.50 11.89
C VAL A 330 -2.63 -19.68 12.02
N LYS A 331 -2.70 -20.47 10.96
CA LYS A 331 -3.30 -21.80 10.91
C LYS A 331 -2.27 -22.76 10.31
N PHE A 332 -1.94 -23.83 10.99
CA PHE A 332 -0.95 -24.76 10.48
C PHE A 332 -1.50 -26.19 10.37
N PHE A 333 -0.91 -26.93 9.45
CA PHE A 333 -1.13 -28.34 9.20
C PHE A 333 0.23 -29.04 9.26
N ASP A 334 0.34 -30.02 10.12
CA ASP A 334 1.62 -30.70 10.39
C ASP A 334 2.18 -31.39 9.14
N PHE A 335 3.44 -31.80 9.24
CA PHE A 335 4.12 -32.53 8.19
C PHE A 335 3.36 -33.79 7.77
N THR A 336 3.25 -34.00 6.47
CA THR A 336 2.77 -35.22 5.86
C THR A 336 3.66 -35.62 4.67
N SER A 337 3.84 -36.94 4.46
CA SER A 337 4.43 -37.49 3.24
C SER A 337 3.35 -37.93 2.24
N ASP A 338 2.10 -37.83 2.62
CA ASP A 338 0.97 -38.20 1.78
C ASP A 338 0.47 -36.97 0.98
N ALA A 339 0.64 -37.05 -0.35
CA ALA A 339 0.21 -36.00 -1.26
C ALA A 339 -1.30 -35.71 -1.18
N ALA A 340 -2.13 -36.74 -0.89
CA ALA A 340 -3.56 -36.55 -0.78
C ALA A 340 -3.95 -35.81 0.50
N ILE A 341 -3.25 -36.05 1.59
CA ILE A 341 -3.42 -35.32 2.84
C ILE A 341 -3.00 -33.85 2.65
N PHE A 342 -1.85 -33.60 2.00
CA PHE A 342 -1.41 -32.24 1.72
C PHE A 342 -2.40 -31.49 0.83
N ALA A 343 -2.89 -32.15 -0.23
CA ALA A 343 -3.93 -31.58 -1.11
C ALA A 343 -5.23 -31.26 -0.32
N LYS A 344 -5.65 -32.13 0.58
CA LYS A 344 -6.79 -31.88 1.48
C LYS A 344 -6.56 -30.65 2.36
N ASN A 345 -5.35 -30.51 2.93
CA ASN A 345 -4.99 -29.37 3.76
C ASN A 345 -5.02 -28.07 2.94
N LEU A 346 -4.45 -28.08 1.74
CA LEU A 346 -4.42 -26.94 0.83
C LEU A 346 -5.83 -26.51 0.37
N ASN A 347 -6.76 -27.44 0.26
CA ASN A 347 -8.18 -27.19 -0.01
C ASN A 347 -9.00 -26.87 1.26
N GLY A 348 -8.41 -27.00 2.45
CA GLY A 348 -9.10 -26.91 3.74
C GLY A 348 -9.34 -25.50 4.28
N PHE A 349 -9.18 -24.47 3.47
CA PHE A 349 -9.46 -23.09 3.85
C PHE A 349 -10.00 -22.27 2.67
N TYR A 350 -10.65 -21.18 2.99
CA TYR A 350 -11.26 -20.29 2.00
C TYR A 350 -10.69 -18.89 2.12
N ILE A 351 -10.53 -18.23 0.96
CA ILE A 351 -10.25 -16.80 0.83
C ILE A 351 -11.44 -16.17 0.12
N ARG A 352 -12.10 -15.23 0.76
CA ARG A 352 -13.26 -14.51 0.21
C ARG A 352 -12.85 -13.29 -0.61
N GLY A 353 -11.67 -12.73 -0.31
CA GLY A 353 -11.12 -11.54 -0.94
C GLY A 353 -11.20 -10.28 -0.07
N ASN A 354 -11.63 -10.43 1.20
CA ASN A 354 -11.72 -9.35 2.18
C ASN A 354 -11.00 -9.67 3.49
N GLU A 355 -10.16 -10.69 3.49
CA GLU A 355 -9.28 -11.02 4.60
C GLU A 355 -8.06 -10.09 4.59
N GLY A 356 -7.59 -9.72 5.78
CA GLY A 356 -6.59 -8.68 6.01
C GLY A 356 -7.28 -7.36 6.40
N GLY A 357 -6.53 -6.43 6.95
CA GLY A 357 -7.03 -5.15 7.43
C GLY A 357 -6.34 -3.97 6.77
N ASP A 358 -5.06 -3.87 6.99
CA ASP A 358 -4.09 -2.95 6.38
C ASP A 358 -3.13 -3.75 5.47
N ILE A 359 -2.15 -3.09 4.87
CA ILE A 359 -1.24 -3.74 3.92
C ILE A 359 -0.25 -4.67 4.62
N PRO A 360 0.42 -4.25 5.73
CA PRO A 360 1.34 -5.14 6.43
C PRO A 360 0.62 -6.35 7.01
N GLU A 361 1.24 -7.52 6.87
CA GLU A 361 0.68 -8.80 7.28
C GLU A 361 1.59 -9.51 8.30
N ALA A 362 1.12 -10.58 8.91
CA ALA A 362 1.85 -11.28 9.99
C ALA A 362 2.92 -12.26 9.45
N VAL A 363 3.82 -11.77 8.63
CA VAL A 363 4.88 -12.58 7.97
C VAL A 363 5.84 -13.20 8.98
N TYR A 364 6.32 -12.39 9.93
CA TYR A 364 7.27 -12.89 10.95
C TYR A 364 6.65 -13.92 11.88
N GLU A 365 5.37 -13.76 12.21
CA GLU A 365 4.58 -14.74 12.95
C GLU A 365 4.44 -16.05 12.18
N GLY A 366 4.18 -15.94 10.87
CA GLY A 366 4.13 -17.10 9.96
C GLY A 366 5.46 -17.86 9.91
N LEU A 367 6.54 -17.14 9.68
CA LEU A 367 7.88 -17.73 9.65
C LEU A 367 8.30 -18.32 10.99
N TYR A 368 8.10 -17.60 12.10
CA TYR A 368 8.41 -18.12 13.43
C TYR A 368 7.55 -19.34 13.77
N GLY A 369 6.28 -19.34 13.38
CA GLY A 369 5.39 -20.48 13.50
C GLY A 369 5.92 -21.70 12.73
N ALA A 370 6.36 -21.52 11.49
CA ALA A 370 6.95 -22.59 10.68
C ALA A 370 8.22 -23.13 11.30
N LEU A 371 9.06 -22.27 11.84
CA LEU A 371 10.30 -22.68 12.51
C LEU A 371 10.05 -23.45 13.80
N THR A 372 8.99 -23.16 14.57
CA THR A 372 8.84 -23.64 15.96
C THR A 372 7.72 -24.66 16.16
N LEU A 373 6.67 -24.68 15.33
CA LEU A 373 5.54 -25.59 15.49
C LEU A 373 5.80 -26.97 14.87
N TYR A 374 6.69 -27.05 13.90
CA TYR A 374 6.99 -28.27 13.17
C TYR A 374 8.13 -29.05 13.79
N ARG A 375 8.03 -30.39 13.71
CA ARG A 375 9.11 -31.32 14.16
C ARG A 375 10.03 -31.63 12.99
N TRP A 376 10.96 -30.70 12.72
CA TRP A 376 12.00 -30.86 11.73
C TRP A 376 12.91 -32.04 12.03
N LYS A 377 13.23 -32.86 11.04
CA LYS A 377 14.18 -33.98 11.21
C LYS A 377 15.63 -33.51 11.13
N GLY A 378 16.51 -34.07 11.95
CA GLY A 378 17.91 -33.71 11.95
C GLY A 378 18.68 -34.13 10.70
N ASP A 379 18.20 -35.16 10.03
CA ASP A 379 18.80 -35.79 8.83
C ASP A 379 18.14 -35.39 7.52
N SER A 380 17.34 -34.32 7.54
CA SER A 380 16.66 -33.79 6.35
C SER A 380 17.21 -32.41 5.97
N VAL A 381 17.22 -32.11 4.69
CA VAL A 381 17.28 -30.74 4.19
C VAL A 381 15.99 -30.04 4.61
N LYS A 382 16.11 -28.88 5.23
CA LYS A 382 14.99 -28.15 5.81
C LYS A 382 14.78 -26.86 5.05
N LYS A 383 13.61 -26.71 4.46
CA LYS A 383 13.28 -25.56 3.62
C LYS A 383 11.92 -24.96 3.97
N ILE A 384 11.88 -23.64 4.07
CA ILE A 384 10.64 -22.86 4.08
C ILE A 384 10.48 -22.22 2.70
N ILE A 385 9.29 -22.31 2.15
CA ILE A 385 8.87 -21.55 0.98
C ILE A 385 7.83 -20.54 1.47
N LEU A 386 8.25 -19.28 1.60
CA LEU A 386 7.39 -18.15 1.94
C LEU A 386 6.74 -17.65 0.66
N ILE A 387 5.42 -17.49 0.66
CA ILE A 387 4.64 -17.00 -0.48
C ILE A 387 3.74 -15.87 0.01
N GLY A 388 3.85 -14.69 -0.59
CA GLY A 388 3.04 -13.53 -0.21
C GLY A 388 3.32 -12.31 -1.08
N ASP A 389 2.49 -11.28 -0.91
CA ASP A 389 2.53 -10.02 -1.66
C ASP A 389 2.73 -8.78 -0.78
N ALA A 390 2.69 -8.94 0.55
CA ALA A 390 2.70 -7.83 1.50
C ALA A 390 3.85 -7.94 2.51
N GLU A 391 4.32 -6.77 2.97
CA GLU A 391 5.40 -6.66 3.96
C GLU A 391 4.98 -7.10 5.36
N PRO A 392 5.95 -7.52 6.19
CA PRO A 392 5.70 -7.74 7.62
C PRO A 392 5.38 -6.41 8.33
N HIS A 393 4.66 -6.51 9.45
CA HIS A 393 4.40 -5.35 10.28
C HIS A 393 5.70 -4.64 10.69
N PRO A 394 5.82 -3.31 10.44
CA PRO A 394 7.04 -2.55 10.77
C PRO A 394 7.27 -2.46 12.29
N VAL A 395 6.19 -2.56 13.06
CA VAL A 395 6.23 -2.68 14.53
C VAL A 395 5.52 -3.96 14.90
N PRO A 396 6.18 -4.87 15.65
CA PRO A 396 5.56 -6.12 16.05
C PRO A 396 4.21 -5.90 16.76
N ARG A 397 3.19 -6.62 16.32
CA ARG A 397 1.85 -6.60 16.91
C ARG A 397 1.66 -7.75 17.93
N GLY A 398 0.49 -7.83 18.49
CA GLY A 398 0.14 -8.89 19.44
C GLY A 398 1.01 -8.88 20.68
N SER A 399 1.81 -9.94 20.86
CA SER A 399 2.76 -10.03 21.98
C SER A 399 4.01 -9.15 21.84
N GLY A 400 4.22 -8.54 20.68
CA GLY A 400 5.35 -7.67 20.40
C GLY A 400 6.70 -8.38 20.21
N LYS A 401 6.72 -9.70 20.17
CA LYS A 401 7.96 -10.48 20.19
C LYS A 401 8.43 -11.01 18.84
N TYR A 402 7.57 -10.99 17.83
CA TYR A 402 7.89 -11.56 16.52
C TYR A 402 8.59 -10.53 15.64
N THR A 403 9.92 -10.58 15.65
CA THR A 403 10.78 -9.66 14.90
C THR A 403 11.58 -10.41 13.84
N LYS A 404 12.16 -9.66 12.91
CA LYS A 404 13.10 -10.18 11.92
C LYS A 404 14.25 -10.96 12.59
N GLU A 405 14.90 -10.35 13.57
CA GLU A 405 16.04 -10.93 14.28
C GLU A 405 15.68 -12.25 14.96
N LEU A 406 14.47 -12.36 15.52
CA LEU A 406 14.00 -13.61 16.12
C LEU A 406 13.85 -14.71 15.07
N VAL A 407 13.32 -14.37 13.90
CA VAL A 407 13.17 -15.31 12.77
C VAL A 407 14.54 -15.76 12.27
N GLU A 408 15.47 -14.84 12.02
CA GLU A 408 16.83 -15.13 11.54
C GLU A 408 17.61 -16.04 12.51
N ILE A 409 17.63 -15.68 13.78
CA ILE A 409 18.31 -16.49 14.82
C ILE A 409 17.72 -17.90 14.85
N THR A 410 16.38 -18.01 14.86
CA THR A 410 15.70 -19.31 14.94
C THR A 410 15.92 -20.15 13.68
N ALA A 411 15.94 -19.55 12.50
CA ALA A 411 16.22 -20.23 11.24
C ALA A 411 17.66 -20.79 11.21
N ASN A 412 18.62 -19.96 11.61
CA ASN A 412 20.03 -20.37 11.70
C ASN A 412 20.25 -21.50 12.71
N GLU A 413 19.68 -21.39 13.91
CA GLU A 413 19.78 -22.44 14.94
C GLU A 413 19.24 -23.80 14.48
N LYS A 414 18.20 -23.79 13.66
CA LYS A 414 17.57 -25.00 13.14
C LYS A 414 18.14 -25.46 11.80
N GLY A 415 19.00 -24.68 11.19
CA GLY A 415 19.53 -24.94 9.85
C GLY A 415 18.43 -25.03 8.80
N VAL A 416 17.48 -24.09 8.82
CA VAL A 416 16.36 -23.99 7.89
C VAL A 416 16.66 -22.90 6.88
N SER A 417 16.65 -23.22 5.59
CA SER A 417 16.74 -22.23 4.51
C SER A 417 15.36 -21.69 4.16
N ILE A 418 15.29 -20.42 3.78
CA ILE A 418 14.07 -19.74 3.38
C ILE A 418 14.21 -19.29 1.93
N THR A 419 13.29 -19.74 1.07
CA THR A 419 13.08 -19.14 -0.25
C THR A 419 11.78 -18.35 -0.19
N ALA A 420 11.83 -17.07 -0.54
CA ALA A 420 10.66 -16.22 -0.62
C ALA A 420 10.20 -16.09 -2.08
N ILE A 421 8.93 -16.35 -2.32
CA ILE A 421 8.25 -16.11 -3.60
C ILE A 421 7.32 -14.94 -3.37
N ILE A 422 7.67 -13.80 -3.96
CA ILE A 422 6.85 -12.61 -3.91
C ILE A 422 5.91 -12.61 -5.12
N THR A 423 4.63 -12.43 -4.85
CA THR A 423 3.59 -12.32 -5.89
C THR A 423 3.25 -10.86 -6.17
N PRO A 424 2.71 -10.56 -7.37
CA PRO A 424 2.25 -9.22 -7.68
C PRO A 424 1.15 -8.76 -6.71
N ASP A 425 1.22 -7.51 -6.24
CA ASP A 425 0.15 -6.91 -5.45
C ASP A 425 -1.04 -6.57 -6.34
N GLU A 426 -2.00 -7.46 -6.41
CA GLU A 426 -3.22 -7.28 -7.23
C GLU A 426 -4.19 -6.24 -6.66
N LYS A 427 -4.00 -5.74 -5.45
CA LYS A 427 -4.81 -4.63 -4.93
C LYS A 427 -4.67 -3.40 -5.81
N SER A 428 -3.52 -3.23 -6.46
CA SER A 428 -3.27 -2.19 -7.45
C SER A 428 -4.08 -2.39 -8.75
N ARG A 429 -4.44 -3.62 -9.09
CA ARG A 429 -5.14 -3.96 -10.35
C ARG A 429 -6.66 -3.85 -10.25
N ARG A 430 -7.25 -3.98 -9.09
CA ARG A 430 -8.72 -4.07 -8.92
C ARG A 430 -9.41 -2.75 -8.67
N GLY A 431 -8.73 -1.61 -8.72
CA GLY A 431 -9.32 -0.28 -8.55
C GLY A 431 -10.37 -0.28 -7.44
N ARG A 432 -9.97 0.02 -6.22
CA ARG A 432 -10.89 0.26 -5.11
C ARG A 432 -11.67 1.54 -5.25
#